data_f1f43a440767a384558044069ddb0285
#
_entry.id   f1f43a440767a384558044069ddb0285
#
_cell.length_a   1.000
_cell.length_b   1.000
_cell.length_c   1.000
_cell.angle_alpha   90.00
_cell.angle_beta   90.00
_cell.angle_gamma   90.00
#
_symmetry.space_group_name_H-M   'P 1'
#
loop_
_entity.id
_entity.type
_entity.pdbx_description
1 polymer ?
#
loop_
_entity_poly.entity_id
_entity_poly.type
_entity_poly.pdbx_seq_one_letter_code
_entity_poly.pdbx_strand_id
1 'polypeptide(L)'
;WARAFCGSICEVIRPIPPIAWIPIVIMWFGLGEFPKVLLVFIGTFVPLVINTSAGIEMVDKINIHVGRIFGGSNAQILKEIVIPTALPSIFAGIRTSVSSGWTTVLAAEMMGAQQGLGSLVTRGWQGSDLSLVLVSVITIAIIGAILAVILQKLEKVVCPWNNK
;
A
#
# COMPACT_ATOMS: atom_id res chain seq x y z
N TRP A 1 20.77 9.60 -9.20
CA TRP A 1 20.51 8.64 -10.27
C TRP A 1 19.42 7.63 -9.86
N ALA A 2 19.61 6.92 -8.75
CA ALA A 2 18.61 5.93 -8.28
C ALA A 2 17.20 6.53 -8.08
N ARG A 3 17.10 7.74 -7.51
CA ARG A 3 15.85 8.45 -7.30
C ARG A 3 15.13 8.78 -8.62
N ALA A 4 15.87 9.30 -9.61
CA ALA A 4 15.29 9.63 -10.91
C ALA A 4 14.81 8.37 -11.63
N PHE A 5 15.58 7.28 -11.56
CA PHE A 5 15.23 6.01 -12.19
C PHE A 5 14.01 5.34 -11.53
N CYS A 6 14.03 5.17 -10.20
CA CYS A 6 12.89 4.58 -9.48
C CYS A 6 11.63 5.45 -9.57
N GLY A 7 11.78 6.78 -9.49
CA GLY A 7 10.65 7.71 -9.64
C GLY A 7 9.97 7.58 -10.99
N SER A 8 10.74 7.62 -12.08
CA SER A 8 10.20 7.48 -13.44
C SER A 8 9.50 6.14 -13.66
N ILE A 9 10.06 5.03 -13.14
CA ILE A 9 9.41 3.70 -13.25
C ILE A 9 8.09 3.70 -12.48
N CYS A 10 8.07 4.22 -11.25
CA CYS A 10 6.84 4.28 -10.45
C CYS A 10 5.77 5.18 -11.10
N GLU A 11 6.16 6.29 -11.74
CA GLU A 11 5.23 7.17 -12.46
C GLU A 11 4.61 6.49 -13.68
N VAL A 12 5.35 5.66 -14.40
CA VAL A 12 4.84 4.90 -15.56
C VAL A 12 3.92 3.75 -15.11
N ILE A 13 4.24 3.09 -13.97
CA ILE A 13 3.43 1.97 -13.47
C ILE A 13 2.18 2.47 -12.71
N ARG A 14 2.23 3.64 -12.09
CA ARG A 14 1.15 4.22 -11.28
C ARG A 14 -0.23 4.21 -11.93
N PRO A 15 -0.42 4.61 -13.21
CA PRO A 15 -1.73 4.60 -13.85
C PRO A 15 -2.27 3.22 -14.14
N ILE A 16 -1.44 2.16 -14.07
CA ILE A 16 -1.86 0.78 -14.33
C ILE A 16 -2.43 0.20 -13.03
N PRO A 17 -3.75 -0.09 -12.95
CA PRO A 17 -4.31 -0.71 -11.76
C PRO A 17 -3.64 -2.06 -11.49
N PRO A 18 -3.32 -2.41 -10.21
CA PRO A 18 -2.71 -3.69 -9.88
C PRO A 18 -3.49 -4.91 -10.40
N ILE A 19 -4.81 -4.78 -10.46
CA ILE A 19 -5.71 -5.82 -11.00
C ILE A 19 -5.43 -6.13 -12.50
N ALA A 20 -4.95 -5.18 -13.27
CA ALA A 20 -4.64 -5.38 -14.69
C ALA A 20 -3.42 -6.31 -14.91
N TRP A 21 -2.58 -6.47 -13.89
CA TRP A 21 -1.43 -7.37 -13.94
C TRP A 21 -1.81 -8.84 -13.72
N ILE A 22 -3.00 -9.12 -13.18
CA ILE A 22 -3.42 -10.47 -12.79
C ILE A 22 -3.32 -11.45 -13.96
N PRO A 23 -3.89 -11.20 -15.16
CA PRO A 23 -3.80 -12.15 -16.26
C PRO A 23 -2.36 -12.43 -16.70
N ILE A 24 -1.53 -11.40 -16.77
CA ILE A 24 -0.12 -11.51 -17.17
C ILE A 24 0.66 -12.38 -16.19
N VAL A 25 0.50 -12.11 -14.90
CA VAL A 25 1.21 -12.84 -13.85
C VAL A 25 0.76 -14.30 -13.78
N ILE A 26 -0.54 -14.56 -13.96
CA ILE A 26 -1.06 -15.94 -14.03
C ILE A 26 -0.55 -16.67 -15.27
N MET A 27 -0.46 -16.01 -16.42
CA MET A 27 0.09 -16.63 -17.64
C MET A 27 1.57 -16.99 -17.51
N TRP A 28 2.35 -16.20 -16.77
CA TRP A 28 3.79 -16.43 -16.61
C TRP A 28 4.11 -17.45 -15.52
N PHE A 29 3.39 -17.41 -14.40
CA PHE A 29 3.72 -18.16 -13.20
C PHE A 29 2.68 -19.24 -12.85
N GLY A 30 1.59 -19.33 -13.62
CA GLY A 30 0.50 -20.26 -13.33
C GLY A 30 -0.38 -19.82 -12.18
N LEU A 31 -1.25 -20.74 -11.73
CA LEU A 31 -2.11 -20.57 -10.57
C LEU A 31 -1.35 -21.05 -9.32
N GLY A 32 -1.27 -20.22 -8.29
CA GLY A 32 -0.58 -20.59 -7.05
C GLY A 32 -0.44 -19.43 -6.07
N GLU A 33 0.32 -19.62 -5.01
CA GLU A 33 0.54 -18.59 -4.00
C GLU A 33 1.53 -17.50 -4.47
N PHE A 34 2.57 -17.90 -5.23
CA PHE A 34 3.60 -16.99 -5.71
C PHE A 34 3.03 -15.83 -6.57
N PRO A 35 2.17 -16.08 -7.59
CA PRO A 35 1.51 -15.01 -8.34
C PRO A 35 0.75 -14.03 -7.46
N LYS A 36 0.04 -14.51 -6.43
CA LYS A 36 -0.70 -13.64 -5.50
C LYS A 36 0.25 -12.72 -4.72
N VAL A 37 1.34 -13.28 -4.18
CA VAL A 37 2.35 -12.50 -3.44
C VAL A 37 2.97 -11.44 -4.34
N LEU A 38 3.29 -11.77 -5.59
CA LEU A 38 3.86 -10.84 -6.56
C LEU A 38 2.88 -9.69 -6.88
N LEU A 39 1.60 -10.00 -7.09
CA LEU A 39 0.56 -9.00 -7.35
C LEU A 39 0.36 -8.06 -6.15
N VAL A 40 0.33 -8.61 -4.95
CA VAL A 40 0.25 -7.82 -3.72
C VAL A 40 1.47 -6.91 -3.59
N PHE A 41 2.66 -7.42 -3.86
CA PHE A 41 3.89 -6.62 -3.85
C PHE A 41 3.80 -5.44 -4.82
N ILE A 42 3.39 -5.66 -6.07
CA ILE A 42 3.21 -4.58 -7.05
C ILE A 42 2.17 -3.57 -6.55
N GLY A 43 1.04 -4.03 -6.05
CA GLY A 43 -0.06 -3.19 -5.58
C GLY A 43 0.26 -2.37 -4.33
N THR A 44 1.19 -2.83 -3.48
CA THR A 44 1.56 -2.15 -2.24
C THR A 44 2.82 -1.30 -2.38
N PHE A 45 3.78 -1.73 -3.18
CA PHE A 45 5.09 -1.08 -3.31
C PHE A 45 4.97 0.32 -3.92
N VAL A 46 4.23 0.44 -5.02
CA VAL A 46 4.13 1.72 -5.76
C VAL A 46 3.52 2.84 -4.91
N PRO A 47 2.34 2.67 -4.26
CA PRO A 47 1.78 3.70 -3.39
C PRO A 47 2.70 4.06 -2.21
N LEU A 48 3.39 3.08 -1.64
CA LEU A 48 4.30 3.32 -0.53
C LEU A 48 5.48 4.21 -0.95
N VAL A 49 6.13 3.89 -2.06
CA VAL A 49 7.26 4.66 -2.59
C VAL A 49 6.85 6.09 -2.93
N ILE A 50 5.73 6.26 -3.61
CA ILE A 50 5.24 7.58 -4.03
C ILE A 50 4.95 8.46 -2.81
N ASN A 51 4.19 7.97 -1.83
CA ASN A 51 3.83 8.75 -0.65
C ASN A 51 5.05 9.04 0.24
N THR A 52 5.97 8.08 0.37
CA THR A 52 7.22 8.29 1.11
C THR A 52 8.08 9.34 0.44
N SER A 53 8.26 9.28 -0.88
CA SER A 53 9.04 10.27 -1.63
C SER A 53 8.41 11.66 -1.53
N ALA A 54 7.10 11.76 -1.70
CA ALA A 54 6.37 13.02 -1.55
C ALA A 54 6.53 13.60 -0.14
N GLY A 55 6.43 12.77 0.90
CA GLY A 55 6.64 13.20 2.29
C GLY A 55 8.03 13.78 2.55
N ILE A 56 9.06 13.17 1.96
CA ILE A 56 10.43 13.66 2.06
C ILE A 56 10.60 14.97 1.29
N GLU A 57 9.95 15.11 0.14
CA GLU A 57 10.01 16.34 -0.67
C GLU A 57 9.31 17.52 -0.02
N MET A 58 8.29 17.28 0.79
CA MET A 58 7.57 18.30 1.54
C MET A 58 8.34 18.86 2.74
N VAL A 59 9.46 18.24 3.12
CA VAL A 59 10.30 18.75 4.21
C VAL A 59 10.91 20.09 3.82
N ASP A 60 10.66 21.12 4.64
CA ASP A 60 11.16 22.47 4.38
C ASP A 60 12.69 22.47 4.36
N LYS A 61 13.24 22.97 3.28
CA LYS A 61 14.70 23.11 3.12
C LYS A 61 15.32 24.03 4.18
N ILE A 62 14.54 24.95 4.73
CA ILE A 62 14.99 25.84 5.81
C ILE A 62 15.36 25.00 7.03
N ASN A 63 14.55 24.05 7.42
CA ASN A 63 14.82 23.17 8.58
C ASN A 63 16.10 22.35 8.37
N ILE A 64 16.34 21.89 7.15
CA ILE A 64 17.60 21.19 6.79
C ILE A 64 18.80 22.12 6.88
N HIS A 65 18.66 23.36 6.39
CA HIS A 65 19.74 24.36 6.46
C HIS A 65 20.05 24.74 7.91
N VAL A 66 19.04 24.96 8.73
CA VAL A 66 19.19 25.23 10.17
C VAL A 66 19.93 24.09 10.84
N GLY A 67 19.54 22.84 10.62
CA GLY A 67 20.24 21.68 11.16
C GLY A 67 21.72 21.63 10.78
N ARG A 68 22.08 22.05 9.56
CA ARG A 68 23.48 22.15 9.13
C ARG A 68 24.26 23.27 9.82
N ILE A 69 23.63 24.43 10.03
CA ILE A 69 24.25 25.56 10.74
C ILE A 69 24.59 25.17 12.17
N PHE A 70 23.75 24.37 12.83
CA PHE A 70 24.03 23.81 14.16
C PHE A 70 25.06 22.66 14.18
N GLY A 71 25.69 22.36 13.04
CA GLY A 71 26.75 21.34 12.95
C GLY A 71 26.21 19.91 12.84
N GLY A 72 24.93 19.71 12.57
CA GLY A 72 24.33 18.39 12.41
C GLY A 72 24.90 17.64 11.20
N SER A 73 25.29 16.39 11.42
CA SER A 73 25.69 15.49 10.33
C SER A 73 24.48 15.13 9.44
N ASN A 74 24.74 14.69 8.20
CA ASN A 74 23.66 14.27 7.29
C ASN A 74 22.77 13.16 7.89
N ALA A 75 23.35 12.25 8.69
CA ALA A 75 22.59 11.19 9.36
C ALA A 75 21.70 11.73 10.48
N GLN A 76 22.17 12.71 11.25
CA GLN A 76 21.38 13.39 12.28
C GLN A 76 20.24 14.18 11.67
N ILE A 77 20.49 14.97 10.62
CA ILE A 77 19.46 15.72 9.90
C ILE A 77 18.39 14.78 9.34
N LEU A 78 18.81 13.65 8.75
CA LEU A 78 17.88 12.64 8.25
C LEU A 78 17.00 12.09 9.38
N LYS A 79 17.59 11.68 10.50
CA LYS A 79 16.91 11.00 11.59
C LYS A 79 16.05 11.94 12.45
N GLU A 80 16.53 13.16 12.69
CA GLU A 80 15.91 14.09 13.66
C GLU A 80 14.99 15.13 13.00
N ILE A 81 15.17 15.40 11.70
CA ILE A 81 14.38 16.41 10.98
C ILE A 81 13.55 15.76 9.87
N VAL A 82 14.21 15.06 8.93
CA VAL A 82 13.56 14.61 7.70
C VAL A 82 12.57 13.49 7.99
N ILE A 83 12.98 12.43 8.69
CA ILE A 83 12.13 11.28 9.00
C ILE A 83 10.92 11.69 9.84
N PRO A 84 11.05 12.40 10.98
CA PRO A 84 9.91 12.81 11.79
C PRO A 84 8.92 13.70 11.03
N THR A 85 9.43 14.61 10.20
CA THR A 85 8.58 15.50 9.39
C THR A 85 7.84 14.74 8.28
N ALA A 86 8.49 13.77 7.65
CA ALA A 86 7.91 12.95 6.58
C ALA A 86 7.00 11.82 7.12
N LEU A 87 7.07 11.50 8.41
CA LEU A 87 6.40 10.35 9.01
C LEU A 87 4.89 10.29 8.76
N PRO A 88 4.12 11.39 8.86
CA PRO A 88 2.70 11.37 8.53
C PRO A 88 2.41 10.95 7.08
N SER A 89 3.23 11.41 6.13
CA SER A 89 3.10 11.05 4.72
C SER A 89 3.49 9.58 4.47
N ILE A 90 4.49 9.06 5.21
CA ILE A 90 4.86 7.65 5.17
C ILE A 90 3.68 6.79 5.68
N PHE A 91 3.03 7.17 6.78
CA PHE A 91 1.85 6.46 7.28
C PHE A 91 0.66 6.54 6.34
N ALA A 92 0.44 7.68 5.67
CA ALA A 92 -0.54 7.79 4.60
C ALA A 92 -0.23 6.81 3.46
N GLY A 93 1.05 6.67 3.10
CA GLY A 93 1.53 5.68 2.14
C GLY A 93 1.26 4.24 2.58
N ILE A 94 1.57 3.89 3.82
CA ILE A 94 1.30 2.56 4.40
C ILE A 94 -0.21 2.26 4.34
N ARG A 95 -1.06 3.20 4.74
CA ARG A 95 -2.52 3.05 4.70
C ARG A 95 -3.03 2.78 3.29
N THR A 96 -2.58 3.59 2.33
CA THR A 96 -2.94 3.42 0.91
C THR A 96 -2.45 2.08 0.37
N SER A 97 -1.22 1.68 0.72
CA SER A 97 -0.62 0.41 0.32
C SER A 97 -1.39 -0.79 0.87
N VAL A 98 -1.73 -0.80 2.17
CA VAL A 98 -2.50 -1.89 2.77
C VAL A 98 -3.89 -1.98 2.13
N SER A 99 -4.56 -0.86 1.89
CA SER A 99 -5.86 -0.83 1.21
C SER A 99 -5.76 -1.37 -0.23
N SER A 100 -4.75 -0.94 -0.99
CA SER A 100 -4.50 -1.43 -2.35
C SER A 100 -4.13 -2.91 -2.36
N GLY A 101 -3.30 -3.36 -1.41
CA GLY A 101 -2.94 -4.76 -1.26
C GLY A 101 -4.14 -5.64 -0.93
N TRP A 102 -5.00 -5.19 -0.01
CA TRP A 102 -6.24 -5.89 0.34
C TRP A 102 -7.14 -6.12 -0.88
N THR A 103 -7.40 -5.08 -1.65
CA THR A 103 -8.21 -5.21 -2.88
C THR A 103 -7.55 -6.08 -3.94
N THR A 104 -6.21 -6.02 -4.06
CA THR A 104 -5.45 -6.83 -5.03
C THR A 104 -5.48 -8.32 -4.67
N VAL A 105 -5.35 -8.68 -3.38
CA VAL A 105 -5.49 -10.08 -2.94
C VAL A 105 -6.86 -10.63 -3.29
N LEU A 106 -7.92 -9.89 -2.95
CA LEU A 106 -9.29 -10.32 -3.23
C LEU A 106 -9.53 -10.51 -4.73
N ALA A 107 -9.04 -9.58 -5.55
CA ALA A 107 -9.15 -9.70 -7.00
C ALA A 107 -8.38 -10.91 -7.55
N ALA A 108 -7.18 -11.19 -7.04
CA ALA A 108 -6.39 -12.35 -7.42
C ALA A 108 -7.07 -13.67 -7.00
N GLU A 109 -7.70 -13.69 -5.82
CA GLU A 109 -8.48 -14.85 -5.35
C GLU A 109 -9.72 -15.11 -6.21
N MET A 110 -10.38 -14.07 -6.69
CA MET A 110 -11.55 -14.20 -7.57
C MET A 110 -11.20 -14.81 -8.94
N MET A 111 -9.96 -14.64 -9.40
CA MET A 111 -9.58 -15.08 -10.75
C MET A 111 -9.01 -16.51 -10.81
N GLY A 112 -8.69 -17.15 -9.70
CA GLY A 112 -8.15 -18.51 -9.83
C GLY A 112 -7.79 -19.21 -8.53
N ALA A 113 -8.13 -18.66 -7.37
CA ALA A 113 -7.86 -19.33 -6.11
C ALA A 113 -8.92 -20.39 -5.79
N GLN A 114 -8.46 -21.53 -5.27
CA GLN A 114 -9.37 -22.57 -4.78
C GLN A 114 -9.94 -22.26 -3.41
N GLN A 115 -9.27 -21.37 -2.66
CA GLN A 115 -9.64 -20.96 -1.29
C GLN A 115 -9.41 -19.45 -1.12
N GLY A 116 -10.17 -18.84 -0.22
CA GLY A 116 -10.08 -17.42 0.10
C GLY A 116 -11.44 -16.72 0.00
N LEU A 117 -11.53 -15.51 0.56
CA LEU A 117 -12.77 -14.72 0.57
C LEU A 117 -13.20 -14.30 -0.84
N GLY A 118 -12.24 -13.95 -1.70
CA GLY A 118 -12.53 -13.63 -3.10
C GLY A 118 -13.05 -14.84 -3.87
N SER A 119 -12.53 -16.05 -3.61
CA SER A 119 -13.02 -17.27 -4.24
C SER A 119 -14.45 -17.62 -3.79
N LEU A 120 -14.85 -17.31 -2.56
CA LEU A 120 -16.22 -17.49 -2.08
C LEU A 120 -17.21 -16.58 -2.82
N VAL A 121 -16.83 -15.32 -3.07
CA VAL A 121 -17.64 -14.42 -3.91
C VAL A 121 -17.86 -14.99 -5.30
N THR A 122 -16.78 -15.49 -5.93
CA THR A 122 -16.87 -16.08 -7.29
C THR A 122 -17.73 -17.34 -7.31
N ARG A 123 -17.59 -18.23 -6.31
CA ARG A 123 -18.41 -19.44 -6.19
C ARG A 123 -19.89 -19.10 -5.99
N GLY A 124 -20.19 -18.14 -5.11
CA GLY A 124 -21.55 -17.68 -4.90
C GLY A 124 -22.17 -17.12 -6.18
N TRP A 125 -21.41 -16.31 -6.91
CA TRP A 125 -21.85 -15.76 -8.20
C TRP A 125 -22.08 -16.86 -9.25
N GLN A 126 -21.15 -17.80 -9.41
CA GLN A 126 -21.28 -18.92 -10.37
C GLN A 126 -22.43 -19.88 -10.00
N GLY A 127 -22.65 -20.09 -8.69
CA GLY A 127 -23.73 -20.92 -8.17
C GLY A 127 -25.09 -20.20 -8.09
N SER A 128 -25.18 -18.93 -8.47
CA SER A 128 -26.37 -18.09 -8.28
C SER A 128 -26.84 -18.05 -6.81
N ASP A 129 -25.93 -18.22 -5.87
CA ASP A 129 -26.20 -18.15 -4.43
C ASP A 129 -25.90 -16.74 -3.90
N LEU A 130 -26.93 -15.90 -3.91
CA LEU A 130 -26.86 -14.53 -3.43
C LEU A 130 -26.46 -14.46 -1.94
N SER A 131 -26.88 -15.44 -1.14
CA SER A 131 -26.59 -15.47 0.30
C SER A 131 -25.10 -15.62 0.54
N LEU A 132 -24.43 -16.53 -0.19
CA LEU A 132 -22.99 -16.73 -0.12
C LEU A 132 -22.21 -15.49 -0.57
N VAL A 133 -22.65 -14.83 -1.64
CA VAL A 133 -22.04 -13.57 -2.11
C VAL A 133 -22.14 -12.50 -1.03
N LEU A 134 -23.32 -12.28 -0.47
CA LEU A 134 -23.55 -11.24 0.54
C LEU A 134 -22.72 -11.49 1.80
N VAL A 135 -22.71 -12.71 2.33
CA VAL A 135 -21.91 -13.07 3.50
C VAL A 135 -20.41 -12.83 3.23
N SER A 136 -19.91 -13.22 2.06
CA SER A 136 -18.52 -13.01 1.68
C SER A 136 -18.18 -11.53 1.61
N VAL A 137 -19.00 -10.70 0.95
CA VAL A 137 -18.78 -9.25 0.82
C VAL A 137 -18.83 -8.55 2.17
N ILE A 138 -19.79 -8.90 3.04
CA ILE A 138 -19.88 -8.34 4.39
C ILE A 138 -18.63 -8.71 5.20
N THR A 139 -18.16 -9.94 5.11
CA THR A 139 -16.95 -10.40 5.80
C THR A 139 -15.72 -9.62 5.32
N ILE A 140 -15.57 -9.44 4.01
CA ILE A 140 -14.51 -8.63 3.39
C ILE A 140 -14.54 -7.20 3.92
N ALA A 141 -15.72 -6.59 3.98
CA ALA A 141 -15.90 -5.22 4.46
C ALA A 141 -15.52 -5.07 5.93
N ILE A 142 -15.93 -6.03 6.78
CA ILE A 142 -15.60 -6.03 8.21
C ILE A 142 -14.08 -6.13 8.42
N ILE A 143 -13.41 -7.06 7.74
CA ILE A 143 -11.96 -7.23 7.86
C ILE A 143 -11.23 -5.99 7.35
N GLY A 144 -11.63 -5.43 6.21
CA GLY A 144 -11.06 -4.20 5.67
C GLY A 144 -11.23 -3.01 6.62
N ALA A 145 -12.40 -2.87 7.26
CA ALA A 145 -12.65 -1.84 8.26
C ALA A 145 -11.77 -2.02 9.50
N ILE A 146 -11.60 -3.25 10.00
CA ILE A 146 -10.71 -3.56 11.13
C ILE A 146 -9.27 -3.16 10.79
N LEU A 147 -8.77 -3.54 9.62
CA LEU A 147 -7.42 -3.16 9.16
C LEU A 147 -7.25 -1.64 9.11
N ALA A 148 -8.23 -0.91 8.57
CA ALA A 148 -8.21 0.54 8.49
C ALA A 148 -8.16 1.19 9.90
N VAL A 149 -8.95 0.70 10.84
CA VAL A 149 -8.97 1.19 12.23
C VAL A 149 -7.65 0.91 12.93
N ILE A 150 -7.07 -0.28 12.74
CA ILE A 150 -5.76 -0.64 13.31
C ILE A 150 -4.68 0.33 12.80
N LEU A 151 -4.63 0.56 11.48
CA LEU A 151 -3.65 1.47 10.88
C LEU A 151 -3.82 2.91 11.37
N GLN A 152 -5.05 3.39 11.50
CA GLN A 152 -5.32 4.72 12.06
C GLN A 152 -4.86 4.85 13.51
N LYS A 153 -5.08 3.82 14.34
CA LYS A 153 -4.59 3.82 15.73
C LYS A 153 -3.06 3.81 15.78
N LEU A 154 -2.41 3.00 14.95
CA LEU A 154 -0.94 2.95 14.87
C LEU A 154 -0.37 4.31 14.46
N GLU A 155 -0.96 4.97 13.47
CA GLU A 155 -0.56 6.31 13.04
C GLU A 155 -0.64 7.32 14.20
N LYS A 156 -1.76 7.34 14.95
CA LYS A 156 -1.94 8.23 16.10
C LYS A 156 -0.92 8.01 17.22
N VAL A 157 -0.50 6.78 17.42
CA VAL A 157 0.53 6.44 18.43
C VAL A 157 1.93 6.90 17.98
N VAL A 158 2.23 6.73 16.69
CA VAL A 158 3.57 7.04 16.15
C VAL A 158 3.72 8.51 15.77
N CYS A 159 2.62 9.18 15.38
CA CYS A 159 2.61 10.59 14.98
C CYS A 159 1.66 11.41 15.85
N PRO A 160 1.88 11.53 17.19
CA PRO A 160 0.98 12.26 18.08
C PRO A 160 0.86 13.75 17.74
N TRP A 161 1.86 14.33 17.09
CA TRP A 161 1.89 15.75 16.68
C TRP A 161 1.03 16.06 15.44
N ASN A 162 0.56 15.04 14.71
CA ASN A 162 -0.29 15.21 13.52
C ASN A 162 -1.79 15.25 13.84
N ASN A 163 -2.17 15.18 15.11
CA ASN A 163 -3.57 15.18 15.59
C ASN A 163 -4.11 16.61 15.77
N LYS A 164 -4.09 17.42 14.71
CA LYS A 164 -4.84 18.69 14.67
C LYS A 164 -5.94 18.65 13.63
#